data_c5d255d9849741acfb04a6447050d131
#
_entry.id   c5d255d9849741acfb04a6447050d131
#
_cell.length_a   1.000
_cell.length_b   1.000
_cell.length_c   1.000
_cell.angle_alpha   90.00
_cell.angle_beta   90.00
_cell.angle_gamma   90.00
#
_symmetry.space_group_name_H-M   'P 1'
#
loop_
_entity.id
_entity.type
_entity.pdbx_description
1 polymer ?
#
loop_
_entity_poly.entity_id
_entity_poly.type
_entity_poly.pdbx_seq_one_letter_code
_entity_poly.pdbx_strand_id
1 'polypeptide(L)'
;MAFCLLRALVLVILMASNNKCLLLNDSSAMEQRLSQMEALVQGLTQEVKGLTQDVSSLKQENSYLKAQVSTAQAPAYFSAYRKSHLSFPTSTQTDIVYDGVRSNFHNCYNTSNGQFTAPYKGFYVFSWETQTTAGNVFDSELLVNGVRYMMNACNNIAQNTAYSSCTGVAPVQLEAGDIVHIRSTSATFLHSDWSSFSGWLVNKT
;
A
#
# COMPACT_ATOMS: atom_id res chain seq x y z
N MET A 1 12.69 -25.14 100.05
CA MET A 1 12.64 -23.93 99.20
C MET A 1 13.61 -23.98 98.02
N ALA A 2 14.86 -24.39 98.15
CA ALA A 2 15.82 -24.40 97.01
C ALA A 2 15.48 -25.22 95.80
N PHE A 3 14.82 -26.39 96.00
CA PHE A 3 14.39 -27.32 94.93
C PHE A 3 13.24 -26.75 94.07
N CYS A 4 12.37 -25.93 94.66
CA CYS A 4 11.29 -25.26 93.90
C CYS A 4 11.77 -24.15 93.00
N LEU A 5 12.78 -23.36 93.46
CA LEU A 5 13.43 -22.31 92.70
C LEU A 5 14.26 -22.86 91.54
N LEU A 6 14.94 -23.98 91.72
CA LEU A 6 15.67 -24.65 90.67
C LEU A 6 14.76 -25.16 89.56
N ARG A 7 13.61 -25.76 89.88
CA ARG A 7 12.61 -26.20 88.92
C ARG A 7 11.98 -25.05 88.14
N ALA A 8 11.70 -23.93 88.81
CA ALA A 8 11.19 -22.72 88.12
C ALA A 8 12.22 -22.12 87.19
N LEU A 9 13.50 -22.08 87.61
CA LEU A 9 14.56 -21.60 86.77
C LEU A 9 14.80 -22.46 85.50
N VAL A 10 14.78 -23.75 85.63
CA VAL A 10 14.89 -24.70 84.48
C VAL A 10 13.70 -24.59 83.55
N LEU A 11 12.48 -24.37 84.05
CA LEU A 11 11.27 -24.17 83.24
C LEU A 11 11.37 -22.86 82.45
N VAL A 12 11.85 -21.78 83.07
CA VAL A 12 12.04 -20.48 82.40
C VAL A 12 13.15 -20.55 81.30
N ILE A 13 14.23 -21.30 81.60
CA ILE A 13 15.30 -21.49 80.55
C ILE A 13 14.80 -22.35 79.40
N LEU A 14 14.00 -23.37 79.63
CA LEU A 14 13.38 -24.21 78.61
C LEU A 14 12.36 -23.44 77.78
N MET A 15 11.53 -22.59 78.39
CA MET A 15 10.59 -21.72 77.69
C MET A 15 11.34 -20.68 76.87
N ALA A 16 12.40 -20.08 77.40
CA ALA A 16 13.21 -19.11 76.67
C ALA A 16 13.97 -19.77 75.48
N SER A 17 14.45 -20.99 75.61
CA SER A 17 15.09 -21.73 74.51
C SER A 17 14.09 -22.15 73.45
N ASN A 18 12.86 -22.61 73.86
CA ASN A 18 11.80 -22.90 72.90
C ASN A 18 11.31 -21.68 72.15
N ASN A 19 11.14 -20.56 72.80
CA ASN A 19 10.81 -19.31 72.11
C ASN A 19 11.91 -18.79 71.18
N LYS A 20 13.18 -18.95 71.57
CA LYS A 20 14.31 -18.65 70.66
C LYS A 20 14.31 -19.61 69.47
N CYS A 21 14.06 -20.89 69.67
CA CYS A 21 14.01 -21.88 68.60
C CYS A 21 12.84 -21.61 67.61
N LEU A 22 11.67 -21.21 68.14
CA LEU A 22 10.54 -20.79 67.31
C LEU A 22 10.81 -19.50 66.51
N LEU A 23 11.41 -18.50 67.14
CA LEU A 23 11.81 -17.26 66.50
C LEU A 23 12.90 -17.46 65.41
N LEU A 24 13.85 -18.34 65.68
CA LEU A 24 14.91 -18.70 64.68
C LEU A 24 14.34 -19.46 63.49
N ASN A 25 13.36 -20.38 63.70
CA ASN A 25 12.69 -21.07 62.61
C ASN A 25 11.85 -20.14 61.74
N ASP A 26 11.15 -19.17 62.35
CA ASP A 26 10.38 -18.16 61.61
C ASP A 26 11.29 -17.23 60.81
N SER A 27 12.45 -16.83 61.37
CA SER A 27 13.45 -16.01 60.68
C SER A 27 14.05 -16.74 59.48
N SER A 28 14.41 -18.01 59.65
CA SER A 28 14.98 -18.83 58.55
C SER A 28 13.99 -19.08 57.40
N ALA A 29 12.72 -19.32 57.76
CA ALA A 29 11.67 -19.46 56.74
C ALA A 29 11.41 -18.15 56.00
N MET A 30 11.51 -17.01 56.68
CA MET A 30 11.36 -15.67 56.06
C MET A 30 12.54 -15.33 55.14
N GLU A 31 13.77 -15.65 55.55
CA GLU A 31 14.97 -15.50 54.71
C GLU A 31 14.89 -16.35 53.43
N GLN A 32 14.39 -17.55 53.52
CA GLN A 32 14.19 -18.46 52.39
C GLN A 32 13.15 -17.91 51.40
N ARG A 33 12.03 -17.36 51.89
CA ARG A 33 11.00 -16.68 51.07
C ARG A 33 11.55 -15.42 50.40
N LEU A 34 12.34 -14.65 51.13
CA LEU A 34 13.00 -13.44 50.60
C LEU A 34 13.92 -13.80 49.45
N SER A 35 14.80 -14.80 49.60
CA SER A 35 15.70 -15.28 48.57
C SER A 35 14.96 -15.80 47.34
N GLN A 36 13.84 -16.51 47.52
CA GLN A 36 12.98 -16.95 46.42
C GLN A 36 12.34 -15.77 45.70
N MET A 37 11.86 -14.77 46.40
CA MET A 37 11.31 -13.55 45.78
C MET A 37 12.37 -12.76 45.05
N GLU A 38 13.59 -12.61 45.56
CA GLU A 38 14.70 -11.96 44.89
C GLU A 38 15.06 -12.68 43.58
N ALA A 39 15.13 -14.01 43.55
CA ALA A 39 15.37 -14.81 42.38
C ALA A 39 14.25 -14.63 41.32
N LEU A 40 13.00 -14.58 41.73
CA LEU A 40 11.83 -14.32 40.87
C LEU A 40 11.89 -12.92 40.27
N VAL A 41 12.20 -11.90 41.06
CA VAL A 41 12.34 -10.51 40.61
C VAL A 41 13.49 -10.36 39.63
N GLN A 42 14.62 -11.04 39.85
CA GLN A 42 15.73 -11.06 38.89
C GLN A 42 15.33 -11.71 37.58
N GLY A 43 14.63 -12.86 37.62
CA GLY A 43 14.10 -13.54 36.44
C GLY A 43 13.14 -12.66 35.63
N LEU A 44 12.16 -12.08 36.30
CA LEU A 44 11.22 -11.14 35.68
C LEU A 44 11.90 -9.89 35.08
N THR A 45 12.90 -9.37 35.76
CA THR A 45 13.66 -8.22 35.26
C THR A 45 14.40 -8.56 33.98
N GLN A 46 14.95 -9.77 33.89
CA GLN A 46 15.66 -10.23 32.70
C GLN A 46 14.71 -10.49 31.54
N GLU A 47 13.52 -11.04 31.82
CA GLU A 47 12.45 -11.26 30.82
C GLU A 47 11.91 -9.94 30.29
N VAL A 48 11.63 -8.96 31.15
CA VAL A 48 11.22 -7.59 30.76
C VAL A 48 12.28 -6.92 29.89
N LYS A 49 13.55 -7.11 30.19
CA LYS A 49 14.65 -6.56 29.38
C LYS A 49 14.70 -7.23 28.00
N GLY A 50 14.52 -8.54 27.89
CA GLY A 50 14.38 -9.26 26.64
C GLY A 50 13.22 -8.75 25.79
N LEU A 51 12.02 -8.71 26.39
CA LEU A 51 10.82 -8.20 25.73
C LEU A 51 10.98 -6.74 25.25
N THR A 52 11.65 -5.91 26.02
CA THR A 52 11.94 -4.51 25.61
C THR A 52 12.83 -4.44 24.37
N GLN A 53 13.81 -5.32 24.27
CA GLN A 53 14.66 -5.43 23.07
C GLN A 53 13.89 -5.93 21.86
N ASP A 54 13.03 -6.96 22.04
CA ASP A 54 12.19 -7.49 20.97
C ASP A 54 11.20 -6.44 20.44
N VAL A 55 10.56 -5.70 21.34
CA VAL A 55 9.67 -4.59 20.95
C VAL A 55 10.44 -3.49 20.18
N SER A 56 11.69 -3.22 20.55
CA SER A 56 12.51 -2.25 19.82
C SER A 56 12.85 -2.73 18.40
N SER A 57 13.27 -3.99 18.26
CA SER A 57 13.57 -4.58 16.94
C SER A 57 12.33 -4.68 16.05
N LEU A 58 11.19 -5.10 16.58
CA LEU A 58 9.92 -5.13 15.87
C LEU A 58 9.45 -3.74 15.41
N LYS A 59 9.69 -2.70 16.20
CA LYS A 59 9.41 -1.31 15.80
C LYS A 59 10.29 -0.86 14.63
N GLN A 60 11.57 -1.22 14.63
CA GLN A 60 12.48 -0.91 13.53
C GLN A 60 12.08 -1.63 12.25
N GLU A 61 11.77 -2.92 12.34
CA GLU A 61 11.31 -3.72 11.21
C GLU A 61 9.98 -3.17 10.64
N ASN A 62 9.04 -2.80 11.50
CA ASN A 62 7.76 -2.23 11.08
C ASN A 62 7.94 -0.88 10.38
N SER A 63 8.86 -0.03 10.85
CA SER A 63 9.18 1.24 10.19
C SER A 63 9.85 1.02 8.82
N TYR A 64 10.74 0.04 8.71
CA TYR A 64 11.38 -0.34 7.46
C TYR A 64 10.36 -0.87 6.45
N LEU A 65 9.49 -1.80 6.87
CA LEU A 65 8.42 -2.34 6.02
C LEU A 65 7.43 -1.25 5.57
N LYS A 66 7.05 -0.33 6.45
CA LYS A 66 6.20 0.82 6.08
C LYS A 66 6.86 1.71 5.04
N ALA A 67 8.16 1.96 5.15
CA ALA A 67 8.90 2.73 4.16
C ALA A 67 8.95 2.01 2.80
N GLN A 68 9.18 0.69 2.80
CA GLN A 68 9.14 -0.12 1.58
C GLN A 68 7.76 -0.12 0.92
N VAL A 69 6.70 -0.35 1.69
CA VAL A 69 5.31 -0.30 1.19
C VAL A 69 5.00 1.08 0.59
N SER A 70 5.37 2.16 1.27
CA SER A 70 5.19 3.53 0.76
C SER A 70 5.93 3.78 -0.56
N THR A 71 7.14 3.25 -0.70
CA THR A 71 7.93 3.41 -1.93
C THR A 71 7.40 2.52 -3.08
N ALA A 72 6.92 1.32 -2.77
CA ALA A 72 6.31 0.42 -3.75
C ALA A 72 4.97 0.96 -4.27
N GLN A 73 4.20 1.64 -3.42
CA GLN A 73 2.87 2.16 -3.73
C GLN A 73 2.87 3.64 -4.17
N ALA A 74 4.00 4.23 -4.57
CA ALA A 74 3.99 5.59 -5.10
C ALA A 74 3.03 5.63 -6.31
N PRO A 75 1.86 6.30 -6.19
CA PRO A 75 0.86 6.26 -7.25
C PRO A 75 1.39 6.99 -8.49
N ALA A 76 1.07 6.45 -9.65
CA ALA A 76 1.23 7.15 -10.91
C ALA A 76 -0.05 6.90 -11.70
N TYR A 77 -0.82 7.95 -11.95
CA TYR A 77 -2.08 7.84 -12.67
C TYR A 77 -2.47 9.16 -13.31
N PHE A 78 -3.25 9.05 -14.35
CA PHE A 78 -3.92 10.20 -14.97
C PHE A 78 -5.31 9.82 -15.45
N SER A 79 -6.16 10.84 -15.63
CA SER A 79 -7.44 10.77 -16.30
C SER A 79 -7.62 12.03 -17.11
N ALA A 80 -7.66 11.86 -18.42
CA ALA A 80 -7.81 12.95 -19.41
C ALA A 80 -9.06 12.74 -20.26
N TYR A 81 -9.59 13.82 -20.83
CA TYR A 81 -10.80 13.82 -21.66
C TYR A 81 -10.68 14.86 -22.77
N ARG A 82 -11.55 14.75 -23.81
CA ARG A 82 -11.66 15.77 -24.86
C ARG A 82 -12.57 16.89 -24.44
N LYS A 83 -12.09 18.15 -24.53
CA LYS A 83 -12.89 19.34 -24.27
C LYS A 83 -13.82 19.70 -25.41
N SER A 84 -13.44 19.36 -26.65
CA SER A 84 -14.21 19.68 -27.86
C SER A 84 -14.20 18.49 -28.82
N HIS A 85 -15.22 18.43 -29.69
CA HIS A 85 -15.32 17.41 -30.73
C HIS A 85 -14.13 17.47 -31.68
N LEU A 86 -13.76 16.32 -32.25
CA LEU A 86 -12.83 16.25 -33.36
C LEU A 86 -13.55 15.71 -34.58
N SER A 87 -13.38 16.39 -35.71
CA SER A 87 -13.82 15.93 -37.03
C SER A 87 -12.61 15.64 -37.88
N PHE A 88 -12.63 14.52 -38.58
CA PHE A 88 -11.56 14.06 -39.43
C PHE A 88 -12.06 14.05 -40.87
N PRO A 89 -11.68 15.07 -41.67
CA PRO A 89 -12.14 15.19 -43.05
C PRO A 89 -11.57 14.12 -43.98
N THR A 90 -10.48 13.50 -43.56
CA THR A 90 -9.83 12.37 -44.25
C THR A 90 -9.45 11.31 -43.22
N SER A 91 -9.58 10.02 -43.59
CA SER A 91 -9.21 8.93 -42.71
C SER A 91 -7.69 8.80 -42.54
N THR A 92 -7.04 9.84 -42.06
CA THR A 92 -5.60 9.84 -41.77
C THR A 92 -5.36 9.44 -40.33
N GLN A 93 -4.27 8.70 -40.10
CA GLN A 93 -3.81 8.38 -38.74
C GLN A 93 -3.41 9.68 -38.04
N THR A 94 -3.98 9.92 -36.85
CA THR A 94 -3.76 11.14 -36.09
C THR A 94 -3.63 10.80 -34.61
N ASP A 95 -2.57 11.27 -33.96
CA ASP A 95 -2.42 11.15 -32.51
C ASP A 95 -3.50 11.99 -31.81
N ILE A 96 -4.19 11.38 -30.85
CA ILE A 96 -5.30 12.00 -30.17
C ILE A 96 -4.83 12.68 -28.90
N VAL A 97 -5.02 13.97 -28.84
CA VAL A 97 -4.72 14.78 -27.66
C VAL A 97 -5.99 14.92 -26.83
N TYR A 98 -6.04 14.30 -25.64
CA TYR A 98 -7.07 14.55 -24.64
C TYR A 98 -6.64 15.75 -23.80
N ASP A 99 -7.13 16.92 -24.16
CA ASP A 99 -6.66 18.24 -23.71
C ASP A 99 -7.27 18.71 -22.37
N GLY A 100 -8.26 17.99 -21.85
CA GLY A 100 -8.80 18.15 -20.49
C GLY A 100 -8.20 17.14 -19.54
N VAL A 101 -7.94 17.52 -18.28
CA VAL A 101 -7.44 16.64 -17.23
C VAL A 101 -8.34 16.70 -16.01
N ARG A 102 -8.76 15.54 -15.50
CA ARG A 102 -9.40 15.37 -14.19
C ARG A 102 -8.39 15.10 -13.10
N SER A 103 -7.36 14.31 -13.41
CA SER A 103 -6.26 14.00 -12.50
C SER A 103 -4.99 13.70 -13.28
N ASN A 104 -3.83 14.08 -12.74
CA ASN A 104 -2.53 13.83 -13.36
C ASN A 104 -1.44 13.79 -12.27
N PHE A 105 -1.33 12.67 -11.59
CA PHE A 105 -0.35 12.49 -10.55
C PHE A 105 1.03 12.20 -11.15
N HIS A 106 2.08 12.81 -10.63
CA HIS A 106 3.43 12.83 -11.20
C HIS A 106 3.57 13.56 -12.55
N ASN A 107 2.55 14.31 -12.99
CA ASN A 107 2.57 14.96 -14.31
C ASN A 107 2.95 13.98 -15.45
N CYS A 108 2.49 12.72 -15.32
CA CYS A 108 2.85 11.65 -16.24
C CYS A 108 2.12 11.74 -17.59
N TYR A 109 1.08 12.56 -17.71
CA TYR A 109 0.36 12.79 -18.95
C TYR A 109 0.53 14.25 -19.41
N ASN A 110 0.87 14.44 -20.70
CA ASN A 110 1.05 15.75 -21.31
C ASN A 110 -0.16 16.11 -22.18
N THR A 111 -0.92 17.12 -21.76
CA THR A 111 -2.11 17.61 -22.46
C THR A 111 -1.83 18.35 -23.77
N SER A 112 -0.57 18.67 -24.08
CA SER A 112 -0.20 19.35 -25.33
C SER A 112 0.02 18.39 -26.48
N ASN A 113 0.43 17.15 -26.20
CA ASN A 113 0.74 16.15 -27.22
C ASN A 113 -0.02 14.81 -27.04
N GLY A 114 -0.79 14.64 -25.96
CA GLY A 114 -1.59 13.44 -25.72
C GLY A 114 -0.80 12.23 -25.23
N GLN A 115 0.43 12.41 -24.76
CA GLN A 115 1.34 11.36 -24.39
C GLN A 115 1.40 11.15 -22.88
N PHE A 116 1.33 9.90 -22.44
CA PHE A 116 1.74 9.44 -21.12
C PHE A 116 3.21 9.02 -21.17
N THR A 117 3.97 9.41 -20.15
CA THR A 117 5.36 8.93 -19.94
C THR A 117 5.41 8.17 -18.62
N ALA A 118 5.87 6.92 -18.66
CA ALA A 118 5.94 6.07 -17.48
C ALA A 118 6.99 6.60 -16.48
N PRO A 119 6.61 7.04 -15.27
CA PRO A 119 7.56 7.54 -14.29
C PRO A 119 8.38 6.42 -13.64
N TYR A 120 7.90 5.20 -13.69
CA TYR A 120 8.53 4.03 -13.08
C TYR A 120 8.46 2.82 -14.00
N LYS A 121 9.43 1.92 -13.89
CA LYS A 121 9.29 0.56 -14.39
C LYS A 121 8.17 -0.15 -13.63
N GLY A 122 7.26 -0.83 -14.35
CA GLY A 122 6.16 -1.52 -13.69
C GLY A 122 5.04 -1.96 -14.62
N PHE A 123 4.02 -2.50 -14.01
CA PHE A 123 2.78 -2.92 -14.65
C PHE A 123 1.77 -1.78 -14.60
N TYR A 124 1.27 -1.38 -15.76
CA TYR A 124 0.27 -0.33 -15.94
C TYR A 124 -0.99 -0.89 -16.59
N VAL A 125 -2.11 -0.24 -16.31
CA VAL A 125 -3.34 -0.44 -17.06
C VAL A 125 -3.76 0.88 -17.67
N PHE A 126 -4.07 0.86 -18.96
CA PHE A 126 -4.64 1.98 -19.69
C PHE A 126 -6.07 1.64 -20.10
N SER A 127 -6.94 2.65 -20.03
CA SER A 127 -8.30 2.58 -20.53
C SER A 127 -8.59 3.81 -21.36
N TRP A 128 -9.15 3.62 -22.55
CA TRP A 128 -9.64 4.74 -23.35
C TRP A 128 -11.04 4.47 -23.85
N GLU A 129 -11.86 5.47 -23.73
CA GLU A 129 -13.22 5.46 -24.22
C GLU A 129 -13.35 6.40 -25.39
N THR A 130 -14.01 5.95 -26.42
CA THR A 130 -14.29 6.71 -27.64
C THR A 130 -15.77 6.71 -27.91
N GLN A 131 -16.38 7.88 -28.07
CA GLN A 131 -17.75 7.99 -28.49
C GLN A 131 -17.85 8.66 -29.85
N THR A 132 -18.62 8.05 -30.75
CA THR A 132 -18.91 8.61 -32.07
C THR A 132 -20.44 8.71 -32.28
N THR A 133 -20.86 9.52 -33.25
CA THR A 133 -22.28 9.75 -33.58
C THR A 133 -22.73 8.89 -34.75
N ALA A 134 -24.05 8.86 -35.02
CA ALA A 134 -24.63 8.16 -36.15
C ALA A 134 -23.94 8.53 -37.47
N GLY A 135 -23.71 7.54 -38.31
CA GLY A 135 -23.05 7.71 -39.60
C GLY A 135 -21.53 7.89 -39.52
N ASN A 136 -20.93 7.78 -38.34
CA ASN A 136 -19.50 8.01 -38.12
C ASN A 136 -18.77 6.79 -37.57
N VAL A 137 -17.44 6.83 -37.68
CA VAL A 137 -16.51 5.82 -37.16
C VAL A 137 -15.38 6.49 -36.39
N PHE A 138 -14.90 5.81 -35.35
CA PHE A 138 -13.67 6.16 -34.67
C PHE A 138 -12.93 4.89 -34.23
N ASP A 139 -12.13 4.33 -35.13
CA ASP A 139 -11.23 3.23 -34.80
C ASP A 139 -9.90 3.80 -34.30
N SER A 140 -9.35 3.19 -33.26
CA SER A 140 -8.17 3.67 -32.59
C SER A 140 -7.22 2.56 -32.19
N GLU A 141 -5.99 2.95 -31.91
CA GLU A 141 -4.95 2.07 -31.40
C GLU A 141 -4.22 2.73 -30.24
N LEU A 142 -3.84 1.93 -29.24
CA LEU A 142 -2.89 2.31 -28.22
C LEU A 142 -1.50 1.93 -28.72
N LEU A 143 -0.58 2.89 -28.64
CA LEU A 143 0.82 2.70 -28.98
C LEU A 143 1.70 2.77 -27.76
N VAL A 144 2.75 1.95 -27.76
CA VAL A 144 3.86 1.99 -26.81
C VAL A 144 5.13 2.29 -27.59
N ASN A 145 5.78 3.40 -27.30
CA ASN A 145 6.97 3.88 -28.03
C ASN A 145 6.77 3.93 -29.57
N GLY A 146 5.57 4.33 -29.99
CA GLY A 146 5.19 4.41 -31.40
C GLY A 146 4.83 3.09 -32.08
N VAL A 147 4.93 1.97 -31.36
CA VAL A 147 4.55 0.64 -31.85
C VAL A 147 3.14 0.31 -31.38
N ARG A 148 2.30 -0.18 -32.31
CA ARG A 148 0.94 -0.63 -32.00
C ARG A 148 0.95 -1.76 -30.96
N TYR A 149 0.21 -1.56 -29.89
CA TYR A 149 0.04 -2.55 -28.84
C TYR A 149 -1.36 -3.18 -28.87
N MET A 150 -2.42 -2.35 -28.98
CA MET A 150 -3.80 -2.82 -28.98
C MET A 150 -4.67 -1.91 -29.87
N MET A 151 -5.73 -2.49 -30.43
CA MET A 151 -6.71 -1.76 -31.25
C MET A 151 -8.08 -1.77 -30.57
N ASN A 152 -8.87 -0.72 -30.86
CA ASN A 152 -10.28 -0.61 -30.48
C ASN A 152 -11.07 -0.04 -31.67
N ALA A 153 -12.19 -0.67 -32.01
CA ALA A 153 -13.05 -0.26 -33.11
C ALA A 153 -14.35 0.31 -32.60
N CYS A 154 -14.72 1.49 -33.06
CA CYS A 154 -15.98 2.16 -32.73
C CYS A 154 -16.70 2.62 -34.01
N ASN A 155 -17.51 1.74 -34.57
CA ASN A 155 -18.17 1.96 -35.85
C ASN A 155 -19.68 2.13 -35.67
N ASN A 156 -20.19 3.29 -36.06
CA ASN A 156 -21.62 3.64 -36.00
C ASN A 156 -22.17 4.03 -37.39
N ILE A 157 -21.52 3.60 -38.48
CA ILE A 157 -21.90 3.97 -39.85
C ILE A 157 -23.25 3.41 -40.22
N ALA A 158 -23.52 2.14 -39.92
CA ALA A 158 -24.73 1.42 -40.29
C ALA A 158 -25.79 1.33 -39.19
N GLN A 159 -25.51 1.91 -38.01
CA GLN A 159 -26.43 1.81 -36.87
C GLN A 159 -27.32 3.05 -36.75
N ASN A 160 -28.62 2.81 -36.49
CA ASN A 160 -29.58 3.89 -36.22
C ASN A 160 -29.54 4.42 -34.77
N THR A 161 -28.43 4.26 -34.06
CA THR A 161 -28.24 4.79 -32.71
C THR A 161 -27.61 6.16 -32.79
N ALA A 162 -28.08 7.11 -31.98
CA ALA A 162 -27.55 8.46 -31.94
C ALA A 162 -26.05 8.49 -31.60
N TYR A 163 -25.61 7.57 -30.76
CA TYR A 163 -24.20 7.46 -30.31
C TYR A 163 -23.78 5.99 -30.24
N SER A 164 -22.49 5.76 -30.39
CA SER A 164 -21.81 4.51 -30.10
C SER A 164 -20.58 4.80 -29.24
N SER A 165 -20.49 4.12 -28.10
CA SER A 165 -19.33 4.21 -27.18
C SER A 165 -18.59 2.89 -27.17
N CYS A 166 -17.27 2.97 -27.27
CA CYS A 166 -16.39 1.81 -27.32
C CYS A 166 -15.21 2.02 -26.39
N THR A 167 -14.90 1.01 -25.59
CA THR A 167 -13.82 1.09 -24.61
C THR A 167 -12.73 0.07 -24.93
N GLY A 168 -11.48 0.55 -24.99
CA GLY A 168 -10.29 -0.28 -24.99
C GLY A 168 -9.67 -0.33 -23.57
N VAL A 169 -9.18 -1.51 -23.17
CA VAL A 169 -8.43 -1.67 -21.93
C VAL A 169 -7.19 -2.49 -22.21
N ALA A 170 -6.02 -1.95 -21.87
CA ALA A 170 -4.72 -2.58 -22.15
C ALA A 170 -3.86 -2.66 -20.88
N PRO A 171 -3.59 -3.86 -20.35
CA PRO A 171 -2.52 -4.09 -19.38
C PRO A 171 -1.18 -4.11 -20.11
N VAL A 172 -0.20 -3.31 -19.63
CA VAL A 172 1.09 -3.11 -20.30
C VAL A 172 2.22 -3.11 -19.27
N GLN A 173 3.30 -3.83 -19.56
CA GLN A 173 4.54 -3.70 -18.80
C GLN A 173 5.40 -2.62 -19.46
N LEU A 174 5.85 -1.64 -18.68
CA LEU A 174 6.64 -0.50 -19.16
C LEU A 174 7.95 -0.38 -18.39
N GLU A 175 8.98 0.10 -19.09
CA GLU A 175 10.18 0.65 -18.48
C GLU A 175 9.94 2.14 -18.13
N ALA A 176 10.76 2.67 -17.20
CA ALA A 176 10.70 4.10 -16.90
C ALA A 176 11.09 4.92 -18.15
N GLY A 177 10.27 5.90 -18.50
CA GLY A 177 10.46 6.74 -19.70
C GLY A 177 9.70 6.25 -20.94
N ASP A 178 9.10 5.06 -20.91
CA ASP A 178 8.26 4.58 -22.02
C ASP A 178 7.07 5.51 -22.25
N ILE A 179 6.71 5.70 -23.52
CA ILE A 179 5.65 6.61 -23.96
C ILE A 179 4.45 5.81 -24.44
N VAL A 180 3.26 6.19 -23.94
CA VAL A 180 1.98 5.59 -24.35
C VAL A 180 1.03 6.69 -24.83
N HIS A 181 0.37 6.48 -25.96
CA HIS A 181 -0.63 7.41 -26.50
C HIS A 181 -1.66 6.69 -27.37
N ILE A 182 -2.75 7.37 -27.65
CA ILE A 182 -3.81 6.90 -28.53
C ILE A 182 -3.71 7.57 -29.91
N ARG A 183 -3.85 6.78 -30.96
CA ARG A 183 -3.90 7.25 -32.34
C ARG A 183 -5.14 6.71 -33.05
N SER A 184 -5.78 7.55 -33.87
CA SER A 184 -6.86 7.10 -34.75
C SER A 184 -6.30 6.28 -35.91
N THR A 185 -7.02 5.23 -36.34
CA THR A 185 -6.67 4.43 -37.52
C THR A 185 -7.67 4.63 -38.66
N SER A 186 -8.95 4.73 -38.33
CA SER A 186 -10.03 5.11 -39.22
C SER A 186 -11.00 5.97 -38.42
N ALA A 187 -11.10 7.25 -38.74
CA ALA A 187 -11.90 8.17 -37.94
C ALA A 187 -12.58 9.20 -38.81
N THR A 188 -13.82 9.52 -38.49
CA THR A 188 -14.59 10.62 -39.04
C THR A 188 -15.02 11.60 -37.97
N PHE A 189 -15.34 11.13 -36.76
CA PHE A 189 -15.80 11.96 -35.66
C PHE A 189 -15.51 11.34 -34.29
N LEU A 190 -14.99 12.16 -33.37
CA LEU A 190 -14.82 11.84 -31.96
C LEU A 190 -15.57 12.87 -31.09
N HIS A 191 -16.47 12.39 -30.24
CA HIS A 191 -17.28 13.24 -29.34
C HIS A 191 -16.43 13.76 -28.17
N SER A 192 -16.66 15.04 -27.78
CA SER A 192 -16.08 15.62 -26.56
C SER A 192 -16.73 15.05 -25.30
N ASP A 193 -16.10 15.24 -24.15
CA ASP A 193 -16.57 14.92 -22.79
C ASP A 193 -16.82 13.42 -22.53
N TRP A 194 -17.32 12.69 -23.53
CA TRP A 194 -17.57 11.24 -23.51
C TRP A 194 -16.38 10.42 -24.02
N SER A 195 -15.34 11.09 -24.49
CA SER A 195 -14.13 10.42 -24.92
C SER A 195 -12.99 10.75 -23.96
N SER A 196 -12.36 9.72 -23.44
CA SER A 196 -11.37 9.83 -22.37
C SER A 196 -10.22 8.86 -22.56
N PHE A 197 -9.08 9.20 -21.92
CA PHE A 197 -7.91 8.36 -21.81
C PHE A 197 -7.40 8.41 -20.38
N SER A 198 -7.25 7.25 -19.77
CA SER A 198 -6.80 7.11 -18.38
C SER A 198 -5.75 6.02 -18.28
N GLY A 199 -4.84 6.15 -17.33
CA GLY A 199 -3.84 5.12 -17.06
C GLY A 199 -3.39 5.18 -15.60
N TRP A 200 -3.04 4.03 -15.05
CA TRP A 200 -2.54 3.93 -13.69
C TRP A 200 -1.55 2.80 -13.52
N LEU A 201 -0.61 3.01 -12.61
CA LEU A 201 0.34 2.01 -12.17
C LEU A 201 -0.36 1.00 -11.26
N VAL A 202 -0.22 -0.29 -11.55
CA VAL A 202 -0.70 -1.39 -10.70
C VAL A 202 0.37 -1.76 -9.68
N ASN A 203 1.59 -2.01 -10.15
CA ASN A 203 2.74 -2.29 -9.30
C ASN A 203 4.05 -1.91 -9.99
N LYS A 204 5.05 -1.55 -9.20
CA LYS A 204 6.44 -1.40 -9.66
C LYS A 204 7.12 -2.77 -9.73
N THR A 205 8.04 -2.94 -10.66
CA THR A 205 8.83 -4.17 -10.81
C THR A 205 10.33 -3.89 -10.79
#